data_89e007d144e257c65084e1abb10d1d7b
#
_entry.id   89e007d144e257c65084e1abb10d1d7b
#
_cell.length_a   1.000
_cell.length_b   1.000
_cell.length_c   1.000
_cell.angle_alpha   90.00
_cell.angle_beta   90.00
_cell.angle_gamma   90.00
#
_symmetry.space_group_name_H-M   'P 1'
#
loop_
_entity.id
_entity.type
_entity.pdbx_description
1 polymer ?
#
loop_
_entity_poly.entity_id
_entity_poly.type
_entity_poly.pdbx_seq_one_letter_code
_entity_poly.pdbx_strand_id
1 'polypeptide(L)'
;YRIRHFYNFGNLGSSKVKATSRLEYKQKSNDGAKHAEASVLFDFADYLFSNNFFKVEKFGLRPGYAHNWSGHSNGGEGREYVTFDGYNGGTNNKYFLNFESEYTLPLGFSAELNVYNGYDRYQGSFASSKGNKKGQYYGALEAYLYQHTPLYKNNGVELSFDFEGGYDPYTWHQYKVIANGSGYERASYELYMLPTFQVSYKPTDFVKLYAAAGAEYRNFAVTNNSEAKNWRWQPTAWAGMKVTF
;
A
#
# COMPACT_ATOMS: atom_id res chain seq x y z
N TYR A 1 1.23 2.53 16.16
CA TYR A 1 2.64 2.51 15.74
C TYR A 1 2.93 1.27 14.88
N ARG A 2 4.01 1.40 14.08
CA ARG A 2 4.48 0.38 13.16
C ARG A 2 6.00 0.31 13.21
N ILE A 3 6.54 -0.89 13.34
CA ILE A 3 7.97 -1.17 13.28
C ILE A 3 8.20 -2.16 12.16
N ARG A 4 9.17 -1.87 11.30
CA ARG A 4 9.62 -2.77 10.23
C ARG A 4 11.11 -2.97 10.34
N HIS A 5 11.53 -4.20 10.15
CA HIS A 5 12.93 -4.56 9.97
C HIS A 5 13.11 -5.24 8.63
N PHE A 6 14.07 -4.78 7.86
CA PHE A 6 14.46 -5.38 6.58
C PHE A 6 15.88 -5.91 6.68
N TYR A 7 16.11 -7.09 6.15
CA TYR A 7 17.45 -7.60 6.00
C TYR A 7 17.67 -8.08 4.56
N ASN A 8 18.69 -7.52 3.90
CA ASN A 8 19.04 -7.86 2.54
C ASN A 8 20.12 -8.95 2.56
N PHE A 9 19.80 -10.12 2.04
CA PHE A 9 20.73 -11.25 1.92
C PHE A 9 21.65 -11.13 0.70
N GLY A 10 21.41 -10.15 -0.17
CA GLY A 10 22.06 -10.07 -1.48
C GLY A 10 21.57 -11.14 -2.45
N ASN A 11 22.46 -11.54 -3.34
CA ASN A 11 22.15 -12.58 -4.33
C ASN A 11 22.12 -13.97 -3.69
N LEU A 12 21.18 -14.79 -4.12
CA LEU A 12 21.08 -16.19 -3.68
C LEU A 12 22.08 -17.04 -4.43
N GLY A 13 23.19 -17.38 -3.77
CA GLY A 13 24.28 -18.14 -4.36
C GLY A 13 24.86 -17.43 -5.58
N SER A 14 25.02 -18.13 -6.69
CA SER A 14 25.50 -17.60 -7.97
C SER A 14 24.40 -16.99 -8.85
N SER A 15 23.15 -16.97 -8.38
CA SER A 15 22.02 -16.42 -9.14
C SER A 15 21.99 -14.90 -9.08
N LYS A 16 21.19 -14.27 -9.97
CA LYS A 16 20.87 -12.84 -9.88
C LYS A 16 19.62 -12.55 -9.04
N VAL A 17 19.03 -13.58 -8.43
CA VAL A 17 17.87 -13.39 -7.55
C VAL A 17 18.35 -12.76 -6.25
N LYS A 18 17.80 -11.61 -5.90
CA LYS A 18 18.04 -10.95 -4.62
C LYS A 18 16.98 -11.35 -3.61
N ALA A 19 17.38 -11.60 -2.37
CA ALA A 19 16.44 -11.93 -1.31
C ALA A 19 16.48 -10.85 -0.22
N THR A 20 15.28 -10.40 0.19
CA THR A 20 15.14 -9.43 1.28
C THR A 20 14.02 -9.87 2.21
N SER A 21 14.35 -10.13 3.49
CA SER A 21 13.33 -10.40 4.49
C SER A 21 12.71 -9.12 5.01
N ARG A 22 11.46 -9.24 5.46
CA ARG A 22 10.73 -8.22 6.19
C ARG A 22 10.09 -8.84 7.42
N LEU A 23 10.37 -8.25 8.57
CA LEU A 23 9.63 -8.47 9.80
C LEU A 23 8.87 -7.19 10.10
N GLU A 24 7.59 -7.31 10.40
CA GLU A 24 6.75 -6.16 10.73
C GLU A 24 5.97 -6.45 12.01
N TYR A 25 5.88 -5.43 12.85
CA TYR A 25 4.89 -5.33 13.91
C TYR A 25 4.12 -4.03 13.77
N LYS A 26 2.80 -4.10 13.88
CA LYS A 26 1.91 -2.95 13.78
C LYS A 26 0.83 -3.04 14.87
N GLN A 27 0.51 -1.92 15.48
CA GLN A 27 -0.61 -1.79 16.42
C GLN A 27 -1.41 -0.54 16.10
N LYS A 28 -2.71 -0.69 15.97
CA LYS A 28 -3.64 0.43 15.79
C LYS A 28 -3.97 1.06 17.15
N SER A 29 -4.07 2.38 17.20
CA SER A 29 -4.38 3.12 18.43
C SER A 29 -5.87 3.15 18.74
N ASN A 30 -6.73 3.03 17.74
CA ASN A 30 -8.17 3.18 17.88
C ASN A 30 -8.87 1.92 18.41
N ASP A 31 -8.39 0.73 18.07
CA ASP A 31 -9.02 -0.55 18.43
C ASP A 31 -8.06 -1.55 19.10
N GLY A 32 -6.81 -1.14 19.27
CA GLY A 32 -5.76 -1.97 19.89
C GLY A 32 -5.34 -3.19 19.06
N ALA A 33 -5.83 -3.27 17.83
CA ALA A 33 -5.57 -4.38 16.95
C ALA A 33 -4.07 -4.50 16.60
N LYS A 34 -3.54 -5.70 16.63
CA LYS A 34 -2.12 -6.03 16.46
C LYS A 34 -1.90 -6.93 15.26
N HIS A 35 -0.77 -6.72 14.61
CA HIS A 35 -0.33 -7.48 13.47
C HIS A 35 1.16 -7.78 13.58
N ALA A 36 1.54 -9.02 13.34
CA ALA A 36 2.93 -9.43 13.18
C ALA A 36 3.08 -10.18 11.85
N GLU A 37 4.11 -9.84 11.09
CA GLU A 37 4.37 -10.43 9.78
C GLU A 37 5.83 -10.83 9.64
N ALA A 38 6.06 -11.97 8.97
CA ALA A 38 7.34 -12.38 8.44
C ALA A 38 7.20 -12.74 6.96
N SER A 39 8.04 -12.15 6.12
CA SER A 39 8.03 -12.40 4.68
C SER A 39 9.43 -12.27 4.07
N VAL A 40 9.62 -12.87 2.89
CA VAL A 40 10.83 -12.73 2.10
C VAL A 40 10.47 -12.37 0.67
N LEU A 41 11.03 -11.29 0.16
CA LEU A 41 10.95 -10.93 -1.25
C LEU A 41 12.07 -11.62 -2.02
N PHE A 42 11.72 -12.34 -3.05
CA PHE A 42 12.65 -12.84 -4.07
C PHE A 42 12.50 -11.97 -5.31
N ASP A 43 13.51 -11.16 -5.59
CA ASP A 43 13.50 -10.18 -6.67
C ASP A 43 14.31 -10.70 -7.87
N PHE A 44 13.66 -10.72 -9.02
CA PHE A 44 14.16 -11.22 -10.31
C PHE A 44 14.48 -10.09 -11.30
N ALA A 45 14.44 -8.83 -10.88
CA ALA A 45 14.58 -7.68 -11.79
C ALA A 45 15.87 -7.73 -12.63
N ASP A 46 16.98 -8.21 -12.05
CA ASP A 46 18.28 -8.30 -12.75
C ASP A 46 18.31 -9.35 -13.90
N TYR A 47 17.27 -10.16 -14.06
CA TYR A 47 17.09 -11.03 -15.23
C TYR A 47 16.31 -10.37 -16.36
N LEU A 48 15.66 -9.24 -16.08
CA LEU A 48 14.76 -8.60 -17.03
C LEU A 48 15.48 -7.55 -17.85
N PHE A 49 14.86 -7.24 -18.99
CA PHE A 49 15.36 -6.24 -19.90
C PHE A 49 15.34 -4.84 -19.28
N SER A 50 16.46 -4.12 -19.46
CA SER A 50 16.61 -2.75 -18.99
C SER A 50 17.40 -1.94 -20.01
N ASN A 51 16.96 -0.71 -20.29
CA ASN A 51 17.67 0.26 -21.13
C ASN A 51 17.45 1.69 -20.60
N ASN A 52 17.92 2.70 -21.34
CA ASN A 52 17.81 4.11 -20.94
C ASN A 52 16.36 4.64 -20.92
N PHE A 53 15.40 3.94 -21.55
CA PHE A 53 13.99 4.33 -21.60
C PHE A 53 13.12 3.57 -20.61
N PHE A 54 13.52 2.35 -20.26
CA PHE A 54 12.74 1.49 -19.42
C PHE A 54 13.65 0.65 -18.54
N LYS A 55 13.44 0.71 -17.25
CA LYS A 55 14.16 -0.11 -16.30
C LYS A 55 13.21 -0.78 -15.33
N VAL A 56 13.39 -2.06 -15.14
CA VAL A 56 12.71 -2.82 -14.09
C VAL A 56 13.53 -2.69 -12.82
N GLU A 57 13.01 -1.94 -11.84
CA GLU A 57 13.68 -1.71 -10.56
C GLU A 57 13.40 -2.84 -9.57
N LYS A 58 12.22 -3.42 -9.66
CA LYS A 58 11.77 -4.54 -8.85
C LYS A 58 10.84 -5.42 -9.68
N PHE A 59 10.96 -6.73 -9.54
CA PHE A 59 10.07 -7.71 -10.13
C PHE A 59 10.14 -8.99 -9.29
N GLY A 60 9.29 -9.11 -8.30
CA GLY A 60 9.49 -10.12 -7.28
C GLY A 60 8.24 -10.78 -6.75
N LEU A 61 8.48 -11.89 -6.10
CA LEU A 61 7.49 -12.65 -5.36
C LEU A 61 7.81 -12.60 -3.87
N ARG A 62 6.81 -12.28 -3.06
CA ARG A 62 6.92 -12.22 -1.60
C ARG A 62 5.99 -13.22 -0.95
N PRO A 63 6.42 -14.46 -0.71
CA PRO A 63 5.75 -15.34 0.23
C PRO A 63 5.86 -14.77 1.65
N GLY A 64 4.81 -14.97 2.43
CA GLY A 64 4.80 -14.50 3.81
C GLY A 64 3.67 -15.07 4.63
N TYR A 65 3.81 -14.83 5.92
CA TYR A 65 2.85 -15.19 6.94
C TYR A 65 2.62 -13.98 7.85
N ALA A 66 1.37 -13.75 8.22
CA ALA A 66 1.02 -12.77 9.23
C ALA A 66 0.03 -13.34 10.24
N HIS A 67 0.12 -12.84 11.46
CA HIS A 67 -0.81 -13.11 12.55
C HIS A 67 -1.43 -11.81 13.03
N ASN A 68 -2.76 -11.77 13.10
CA ASN A 68 -3.53 -10.64 13.59
C ASN A 68 -4.28 -11.03 14.86
N TRP A 69 -4.29 -10.14 15.87
CA TRP A 69 -4.98 -10.39 17.15
C TRP A 69 -5.37 -9.11 17.87
N SER A 70 -6.14 -9.25 18.94
CA SER A 70 -6.53 -8.18 19.88
C SER A 70 -7.33 -7.03 19.25
N GLY A 71 -7.90 -7.19 18.05
CA GLY A 71 -8.83 -6.22 17.54
C GLY A 71 -10.16 -6.34 18.29
N HIS A 72 -10.66 -5.23 18.83
CA HIS A 72 -12.06 -5.19 19.20
C HIS A 72 -12.87 -5.08 17.91
N SER A 73 -13.64 -6.12 17.59
CA SER A 73 -14.79 -5.92 16.74
C SER A 73 -15.70 -4.96 17.51
N ASN A 74 -15.74 -3.70 17.12
CA ASN A 74 -16.80 -2.83 17.57
C ASN A 74 -18.11 -3.43 17.04
N GLY A 75 -18.61 -4.45 17.74
CA GLY A 75 -19.94 -4.98 17.77
C GLY A 75 -20.81 -4.97 16.52
N GLY A 76 -20.21 -4.74 15.40
CA GLY A 76 -20.90 -4.83 14.14
C GLY A 76 -20.96 -6.27 13.70
N GLU A 77 -21.98 -6.98 14.12
CA GLU A 77 -22.39 -8.20 13.44
C GLU A 77 -22.31 -7.95 11.93
N GLY A 78 -21.54 -8.78 11.22
CA GLY A 78 -21.54 -8.81 9.77
C GLY A 78 -20.63 -7.84 9.05
N ARG A 79 -19.56 -7.33 9.62
CA ARG A 79 -18.54 -6.62 8.86
C ARG A 79 -17.62 -7.59 8.15
N GLU A 80 -17.95 -7.86 6.92
CA GLU A 80 -17.10 -8.57 6.00
C GLU A 80 -16.09 -7.60 5.36
N TYR A 81 -15.03 -7.28 6.08
CA TYR A 81 -13.87 -6.66 5.47
C TYR A 81 -12.71 -7.62 5.52
N VAL A 82 -12.48 -8.33 4.47
CA VAL A 82 -11.14 -8.77 4.18
C VAL A 82 -10.45 -7.55 3.59
N THR A 83 -9.94 -6.70 4.46
CA THR A 83 -9.08 -5.62 4.02
C THR A 83 -7.76 -6.20 3.58
N PHE A 84 -7.07 -5.50 2.70
CA PHE A 84 -5.71 -5.77 2.29
C PHE A 84 -4.74 -6.06 3.46
N ASP A 85 -4.93 -5.48 4.60
CA ASP A 85 -4.15 -5.72 5.83
C ASP A 85 -4.75 -6.82 6.73
N GLY A 86 -5.78 -7.53 6.29
CA GLY A 86 -6.35 -8.68 7.02
C GLY A 86 -7.00 -8.33 8.35
N TYR A 87 -7.49 -7.11 8.49
CA TYR A 87 -7.81 -6.53 9.77
C TYR A 87 -9.32 -6.44 10.00
N ASN A 88 -9.90 -7.48 10.58
CA ASN A 88 -11.34 -7.53 10.84
C ASN A 88 -11.75 -7.53 12.30
N GLY A 89 -10.84 -7.19 13.19
CA GLY A 89 -11.08 -7.48 14.60
C GLY A 89 -11.16 -9.00 14.84
N GLY A 90 -10.52 -9.47 15.88
CA GLY A 90 -10.39 -10.89 16.13
C GLY A 90 -9.03 -11.43 15.70
N THR A 91 -8.86 -12.73 15.85
CA THR A 91 -7.59 -13.41 15.58
C THR A 91 -7.66 -14.13 14.25
N ASN A 92 -6.70 -13.87 13.36
CA ASN A 92 -6.55 -14.62 12.13
C ASN A 92 -5.09 -14.89 11.79
N ASN A 93 -4.89 -15.90 10.96
CA ASN A 93 -3.62 -16.21 10.33
C ASN A 93 -3.74 -15.94 8.83
N LYS A 94 -2.81 -15.18 8.28
CA LYS A 94 -2.76 -14.80 6.89
C LYS A 94 -1.57 -15.46 6.21
N TYR A 95 -1.81 -16.22 5.17
CA TYR A 95 -0.80 -16.81 4.30
C TYR A 95 -0.88 -16.12 2.96
N PHE A 96 0.24 -15.60 2.46
CA PHE A 96 0.20 -14.82 1.23
C PHE A 96 1.39 -15.10 0.31
N LEU A 97 1.16 -14.83 -0.97
CA LEU A 97 2.17 -14.73 -2.00
C LEU A 97 1.85 -13.47 -2.81
N ASN A 98 2.60 -12.42 -2.56
CA ASN A 98 2.42 -11.15 -3.25
C ASN A 98 3.37 -11.06 -4.44
N PHE A 99 2.91 -10.42 -5.52
CA PHE A 99 3.75 -9.96 -6.61
C PHE A 99 3.98 -8.46 -6.42
N GLU A 100 5.24 -8.04 -6.48
CA GLU A 100 5.65 -6.63 -6.34
C GLU A 100 6.51 -6.25 -7.53
N SER A 101 6.19 -5.12 -8.19
CA SER A 101 7.00 -4.64 -9.30
C SER A 101 7.07 -3.11 -9.34
N GLU A 102 8.24 -2.60 -9.72
CA GLU A 102 8.53 -1.18 -9.86
C GLU A 102 9.31 -0.94 -11.16
N TYR A 103 8.99 0.16 -11.83
CA TYR A 103 9.53 0.50 -13.13
C TYR A 103 9.97 1.96 -13.18
N THR A 104 11.15 2.23 -13.75
CA THR A 104 11.55 3.57 -14.16
C THR A 104 11.22 3.75 -15.64
N LEU A 105 10.56 4.84 -15.96
CA LEU A 105 10.06 5.21 -17.27
C LEU A 105 10.70 6.53 -17.74
N PRO A 106 10.61 6.89 -19.03
CA PRO A 106 11.10 8.17 -19.54
C PRO A 106 10.43 9.38 -18.88
N LEU A 107 11.04 10.56 -19.04
CA LEU A 107 10.50 11.86 -18.64
C LEU A 107 10.21 11.99 -17.13
N GLY A 108 10.98 11.30 -16.29
CA GLY A 108 10.82 11.35 -14.83
C GLY A 108 9.63 10.55 -14.30
N PHE A 109 9.02 9.71 -15.15
CA PHE A 109 7.97 8.81 -14.70
C PHE A 109 8.54 7.56 -14.03
N SER A 110 7.79 7.03 -13.09
CA SER A 110 7.94 5.68 -12.55
C SER A 110 6.57 5.06 -12.31
N ALA A 111 6.51 3.75 -12.33
CA ALA A 111 5.27 3.02 -12.12
C ALA A 111 5.49 1.90 -11.10
N GLU A 112 4.44 1.59 -10.37
CA GLU A 112 4.40 0.49 -9.43
C GLU A 112 3.14 -0.34 -9.70
N LEU A 113 3.29 -1.66 -9.72
CA LEU A 113 2.18 -2.59 -9.83
C LEU A 113 2.39 -3.73 -8.84
N ASN A 114 1.49 -3.83 -7.88
CA ASN A 114 1.51 -4.88 -6.88
C ASN A 114 0.22 -5.69 -6.95
N VAL A 115 0.36 -7.00 -6.87
CA VAL A 115 -0.78 -7.91 -6.74
C VAL A 115 -0.62 -8.67 -5.42
N TYR A 116 -1.56 -8.45 -4.54
CA TYR A 116 -1.60 -9.08 -3.24
C TYR A 116 -2.60 -10.21 -3.27
N ASN A 117 -2.17 -11.39 -2.89
CA ASN A 117 -3.07 -12.50 -2.82
C ASN A 117 -2.70 -13.45 -1.69
N GLY A 118 -3.73 -14.09 -1.11
CA GLY A 118 -3.50 -14.97 0.01
C GLY A 118 -4.78 -15.57 0.56
N TYR A 119 -4.61 -16.21 1.70
CA TYR A 119 -5.68 -16.86 2.42
C TYR A 119 -5.67 -16.44 3.89
N ASP A 120 -6.80 -15.91 4.36
CA ASP A 120 -7.04 -15.62 5.76
C ASP A 120 -7.76 -16.79 6.42
N ARG A 121 -7.20 -17.31 7.51
CA ARG A 121 -7.81 -18.32 8.37
C ARG A 121 -8.16 -17.71 9.72
N TYR A 122 -9.43 -17.66 10.03
CA TYR A 122 -9.95 -17.05 11.26
C TYR A 122 -9.97 -18.03 12.41
N GLN A 123 -9.78 -17.53 13.62
CA GLN A 123 -10.06 -18.25 14.84
C GLN A 123 -11.57 -18.14 15.12
N GLY A 124 -12.32 -19.12 14.75
CA GLY A 124 -13.77 -19.09 14.75
C GLY A 124 -14.31 -18.80 13.35
N SER A 125 -15.58 -18.52 13.27
CA SER A 125 -16.26 -18.14 12.03
C SER A 125 -16.58 -16.65 12.02
N PHE A 126 -16.54 -16.04 10.85
CA PHE A 126 -17.03 -14.69 10.65
C PHE A 126 -18.20 -14.69 9.65
N ALA A 127 -19.07 -13.70 9.79
CA ALA A 127 -20.19 -13.51 8.88
C ALA A 127 -19.69 -13.04 7.51
N SER A 128 -20.17 -13.63 6.45
CA SER A 128 -19.87 -13.26 5.08
C SER A 128 -21.14 -13.21 4.24
N SER A 129 -21.10 -12.54 3.09
CA SER A 129 -22.21 -12.55 2.12
C SER A 129 -22.61 -13.96 1.65
N LYS A 130 -21.77 -14.96 1.90
CA LYS A 130 -21.98 -16.38 1.57
C LYS A 130 -22.15 -17.26 2.81
N GLY A 131 -22.55 -16.68 3.94
CA GLY A 131 -22.70 -17.37 5.23
C GLY A 131 -21.43 -17.33 6.08
N ASN A 132 -21.47 -17.99 7.23
CA ASN A 132 -20.34 -18.03 8.17
C ASN A 132 -19.18 -18.84 7.60
N LYS A 133 -17.98 -18.26 7.61
CA LYS A 133 -16.77 -18.88 7.11
C LYS A 133 -15.67 -18.91 8.17
N LYS A 134 -14.81 -19.94 8.09
CA LYS A 134 -13.60 -20.07 8.91
C LYS A 134 -12.35 -19.51 8.21
N GLY A 135 -12.47 -19.17 6.96
CA GLY A 135 -11.37 -18.57 6.19
C GLY A 135 -11.82 -18.12 4.81
N GLN A 136 -10.98 -17.34 4.16
CA GLN A 136 -11.28 -16.74 2.87
C GLN A 136 -10.02 -16.45 2.07
N TYR A 137 -10.07 -16.69 0.76
CA TYR A 137 -9.09 -16.14 -0.19
C TYR A 137 -9.37 -14.66 -0.43
N TYR A 138 -8.30 -13.89 -0.55
CA TYR A 138 -8.37 -12.50 -0.96
C TYR A 138 -7.43 -12.23 -2.13
N GLY A 139 -7.79 -11.26 -2.94
CA GLY A 139 -6.94 -10.67 -3.97
C GLY A 139 -7.08 -9.16 -3.95
N ALA A 140 -5.98 -8.45 -4.08
CA ALA A 140 -5.97 -7.00 -4.19
C ALA A 140 -4.97 -6.56 -5.26
N LEU A 141 -5.27 -5.47 -5.93
CA LEU A 141 -4.43 -4.82 -6.92
C LEU A 141 -4.11 -3.41 -6.44
N GLU A 142 -2.86 -3.04 -6.57
CA GLU A 142 -2.36 -1.69 -6.32
C GLU A 142 -1.54 -1.28 -7.54
N ALA A 143 -1.84 -0.13 -8.12
CA ALA A 143 -1.16 0.37 -9.30
C ALA A 143 -0.98 1.88 -9.17
N TYR A 144 0.25 2.35 -9.27
CA TYR A 144 0.61 3.76 -9.18
C TYR A 144 1.45 4.21 -10.35
N LEU A 145 1.24 5.45 -10.73
CA LEU A 145 2.08 6.20 -11.66
C LEU A 145 2.59 7.44 -10.92
N TYR A 146 3.88 7.61 -10.90
CA TYR A 146 4.55 8.77 -10.32
C TYR A 146 5.27 9.55 -11.40
N GLN A 147 5.44 10.85 -11.19
CA GLN A 147 6.27 11.69 -12.01
C GLN A 147 6.91 12.75 -11.13
N HIS A 148 8.21 12.95 -11.31
CA HIS A 148 8.99 13.98 -10.63
C HIS A 148 9.71 14.84 -11.67
N THR A 149 9.43 16.15 -11.64
CA THR A 149 10.07 17.13 -12.51
C THR A 149 10.70 18.24 -11.66
N PRO A 150 12.02 18.29 -11.53
CA PRO A 150 12.69 19.44 -10.92
C PRO A 150 12.51 20.68 -11.81
N LEU A 151 11.91 21.72 -11.26
CA LEU A 151 11.66 22.99 -11.94
C LEU A 151 12.79 24.00 -11.68
N TYR A 152 13.35 23.95 -10.48
CA TYR A 152 14.47 24.81 -10.06
C TYR A 152 15.32 24.07 -9.02
N LYS A 153 16.61 24.20 -9.12
CA LYS A 153 17.55 23.63 -8.15
C LYS A 153 18.77 24.52 -8.02
N ASN A 154 18.98 25.06 -6.82
CA ASN A 154 20.14 25.87 -6.49
C ASN A 154 20.39 25.90 -4.98
N ASN A 155 21.68 25.87 -4.57
CA ASN A 155 22.12 26.03 -3.17
C ASN A 155 21.34 25.19 -2.14
N GLY A 156 21.08 23.93 -2.45
CA GLY A 156 20.33 23.03 -1.58
C GLY A 156 18.82 23.23 -1.60
N VAL A 157 18.32 24.24 -2.31
CA VAL A 157 16.89 24.46 -2.56
C VAL A 157 16.48 23.77 -3.86
N GLU A 158 15.38 23.05 -3.83
CA GLU A 158 14.74 22.46 -5.02
C GLU A 158 13.25 22.78 -5.02
N LEU A 159 12.75 23.28 -6.14
CA LEU A 159 11.34 23.34 -6.45
C LEU A 159 11.03 22.26 -7.46
N SER A 160 10.05 21.43 -7.19
CA SER A 160 9.61 20.37 -8.11
C SER A 160 8.11 20.43 -8.35
N PHE A 161 7.72 19.90 -9.51
CA PHE A 161 6.37 19.42 -9.76
C PHE A 161 6.41 17.90 -9.61
N ASP A 162 5.52 17.39 -8.79
CA ASP A 162 5.36 15.97 -8.51
C ASP A 162 3.93 15.54 -8.85
N PHE A 163 3.79 14.39 -9.43
CA PHE A 163 2.50 13.79 -9.71
C PHE A 163 2.48 12.37 -9.14
N GLU A 164 1.41 12.05 -8.47
CA GLU A 164 1.07 10.69 -8.07
C GLU A 164 -0.36 10.41 -8.52
N GLY A 165 -0.58 9.28 -9.14
CA GLY A 165 -1.91 8.85 -9.53
C GLY A 165 -1.99 7.34 -9.49
N GLY A 166 -3.15 6.83 -9.17
CA GLY A 166 -3.22 5.40 -9.05
C GLY A 166 -4.59 4.85 -8.71
N TYR A 167 -4.51 3.59 -8.50
CA TYR A 167 -5.58 2.72 -8.10
C TYR A 167 -5.24 2.24 -6.69
N ASP A 168 -5.90 2.84 -5.71
CA ASP A 168 -5.73 2.47 -4.31
C ASP A 168 -6.04 0.98 -4.11
N PRO A 169 -5.42 0.34 -3.14
CA PRO A 169 -5.56 -1.10 -2.95
C PRO A 169 -6.99 -1.56 -2.99
N TYR A 170 -7.33 -2.29 -4.03
CA TYR A 170 -8.64 -2.82 -4.23
C TYR A 170 -8.65 -4.32 -4.01
N THR A 171 -9.34 -4.75 -3.00
CA THR A 171 -9.52 -6.17 -2.69
C THR A 171 -10.72 -6.70 -3.43
N TRP A 172 -10.53 -7.58 -4.42
CA TRP A 172 -11.60 -8.14 -5.25
C TRP A 172 -12.70 -8.88 -4.47
N HIS A 173 -12.42 -9.29 -3.26
CA HIS A 173 -13.38 -9.89 -2.34
C HIS A 173 -13.87 -8.95 -1.25
N GLN A 174 -13.59 -7.67 -1.40
CA GLN A 174 -14.04 -6.66 -0.45
C GLN A 174 -15.51 -6.35 -0.67
N TYR A 175 -16.29 -6.48 0.40
CA TYR A 175 -17.69 -6.12 0.43
C TYR A 175 -17.92 -5.02 1.45
N LYS A 176 -18.83 -4.12 1.18
CA LYS A 176 -19.32 -3.15 2.14
C LYS A 176 -20.72 -3.53 2.61
N VAL A 177 -21.04 -3.16 3.86
CA VAL A 177 -22.40 -3.29 4.38
C VAL A 177 -23.28 -2.24 3.70
N ILE A 178 -24.42 -2.67 3.19
CA ILE A 178 -25.41 -1.74 2.62
C ILE A 178 -25.99 -0.88 3.76
N ALA A 179 -26.20 0.43 3.51
CA ALA A 179 -26.55 1.43 4.51
C ALA A 179 -27.80 1.12 5.33
N ASN A 180 -28.72 0.32 4.81
CA ASN A 180 -29.94 -0.13 5.51
C ASN A 180 -29.79 -1.43 6.30
N GLY A 181 -28.57 -1.98 6.36
CA GLY A 181 -28.31 -3.24 7.07
C GLY A 181 -28.84 -4.51 6.41
N SER A 182 -29.41 -4.41 5.20
CA SER A 182 -30.10 -5.55 4.56
C SER A 182 -29.22 -6.45 3.72
N GLY A 183 -27.90 -6.25 3.71
CA GLY A 183 -26.99 -7.12 2.97
C GLY A 183 -25.59 -6.54 2.77
N TYR A 184 -24.88 -7.14 1.82
CA TYR A 184 -23.53 -6.79 1.44
C TYR A 184 -23.47 -6.55 -0.07
N GLU A 185 -22.73 -5.53 -0.48
CA GLU A 185 -22.40 -5.28 -1.88
C GLU A 185 -20.88 -5.18 -2.08
N ARG A 186 -20.42 -5.42 -3.30
CA ARG A 186 -19.01 -5.31 -3.63
C ARG A 186 -18.55 -3.85 -3.51
N ALA A 187 -17.40 -3.63 -2.88
CA ALA A 187 -16.81 -2.30 -2.80
C ALA A 187 -16.47 -1.78 -4.20
N SER A 188 -16.63 -0.49 -4.40
CA SER A 188 -16.22 0.19 -5.64
C SER A 188 -14.71 0.35 -5.70
N TYR A 189 -14.15 0.46 -6.91
CA TYR A 189 -12.75 0.81 -7.10
C TYR A 189 -12.50 2.28 -6.74
N GLU A 190 -11.30 2.56 -6.29
CA GLU A 190 -10.84 3.88 -5.82
C GLU A 190 -9.69 4.35 -6.71
N LEU A 191 -9.90 5.46 -7.42
CA LEU A 191 -8.91 6.09 -8.28
C LEU A 191 -8.61 7.50 -7.80
N TYR A 192 -7.38 7.93 -7.93
CA TYR A 192 -6.97 9.30 -7.62
C TYR A 192 -5.83 9.78 -8.52
N MET A 193 -5.66 11.08 -8.54
CA MET A 193 -4.50 11.78 -9.06
C MET A 193 -4.19 12.99 -8.18
N LEU A 194 -2.92 13.19 -7.89
CA LEU A 194 -2.43 14.21 -6.95
C LEU A 194 -1.27 14.98 -7.58
N PRO A 195 -1.55 16.00 -8.41
CA PRO A 195 -0.53 16.96 -8.81
C PRO A 195 -0.13 17.83 -7.61
N THR A 196 1.17 18.03 -7.43
CA THR A 196 1.75 18.71 -6.28
C THR A 196 2.94 19.57 -6.68
N PHE A 197 3.07 20.74 -6.07
CA PHE A 197 4.30 21.51 -6.06
C PHE A 197 4.99 21.34 -4.72
N GLN A 198 6.27 21.04 -4.74
CA GLN A 198 7.07 20.86 -3.55
C GLN A 198 8.30 21.77 -3.57
N VAL A 199 8.54 22.42 -2.45
CA VAL A 199 9.81 23.10 -2.15
C VAL A 199 10.53 22.25 -1.11
N SER A 200 11.79 21.96 -1.38
CA SER A 200 12.65 21.30 -0.39
C SER A 200 13.95 22.06 -0.21
N TYR A 201 14.50 22.00 0.98
CA TYR A 201 15.76 22.60 1.37
C TYR A 201 16.61 21.62 2.16
N LYS A 202 17.86 21.49 1.74
CA LYS A 202 18.87 20.68 2.44
C LYS A 202 19.87 21.61 3.12
N PRO A 203 19.66 21.99 4.38
CA PRO A 203 20.64 22.78 5.13
C PRO A 203 21.94 22.02 5.40
N THR A 204 21.88 20.69 5.47
CA THR A 204 23.02 19.79 5.63
C THR A 204 22.79 18.51 4.83
N ASP A 205 23.82 17.67 4.71
CA ASP A 205 23.69 16.35 4.07
C ASP A 205 22.75 15.39 4.82
N PHE A 206 22.52 15.65 6.09
CA PHE A 206 21.73 14.82 6.97
C PHE A 206 20.26 15.27 7.10
N VAL A 207 19.96 16.52 6.78
CA VAL A 207 18.64 17.12 7.01
C VAL A 207 18.05 17.62 5.70
N LYS A 208 16.84 17.20 5.38
CA LYS A 208 16.01 17.76 4.31
C LYS A 208 14.70 18.26 4.92
N LEU A 209 14.43 19.55 4.77
CA LEU A 209 13.12 20.15 5.06
C LEU A 209 12.32 20.20 3.77
N TYR A 210 11.00 20.05 3.84
CA TYR A 210 10.13 20.18 2.67
C TYR A 210 8.75 20.69 3.04
N ALA A 211 8.14 21.39 2.09
CA ALA A 211 6.75 21.77 2.13
C ALA A 211 6.14 21.54 0.73
N ALA A 212 4.92 21.07 0.69
CA ALA A 212 4.23 20.76 -0.54
C ALA A 212 2.77 21.19 -0.46
N ALA A 213 2.21 21.58 -1.61
CA ALA A 213 0.82 21.88 -1.78
C ALA A 213 0.33 21.36 -3.13
N GLY A 214 -0.89 20.83 -3.14
CA GLY A 214 -1.52 20.27 -4.33
C GLY A 214 -3.01 20.13 -4.16
N ALA A 215 -3.61 19.41 -5.09
CA ALA A 215 -5.00 19.05 -4.98
C ALA A 215 -5.22 17.64 -5.49
N GLU A 216 -5.80 16.80 -4.66
CA GLU A 216 -6.15 15.45 -5.03
C GLU A 216 -7.50 15.42 -5.75
N TYR A 217 -7.52 14.85 -6.95
CA TYR A 217 -8.74 14.54 -7.69
C TYR A 217 -9.05 13.05 -7.53
N ARG A 218 -10.15 12.73 -6.90
CA ARG A 218 -10.51 11.34 -6.58
C ARG A 218 -11.98 11.07 -6.67
N ASN A 219 -12.32 9.79 -6.83
CA ASN A 219 -13.71 9.33 -6.94
C ASN A 219 -14.26 8.70 -5.65
N PHE A 220 -13.50 8.70 -4.56
CA PHE A 220 -13.92 8.11 -3.29
C PHE A 220 -13.92 9.15 -2.16
N ALA A 221 -14.71 8.91 -1.11
CA ALA A 221 -14.72 9.75 0.08
C ALA A 221 -13.70 9.28 1.11
N VAL A 222 -13.21 10.19 1.93
CA VAL A 222 -12.38 9.85 3.11
C VAL A 222 -13.19 9.05 4.16
N THR A 223 -14.50 9.15 4.09
CA THR A 223 -15.44 8.48 5.00
C THR A 223 -16.00 7.20 4.37
N ASN A 224 -16.31 6.23 5.21
CA ASN A 224 -16.58 4.81 4.91
C ASN A 224 -17.69 4.45 3.91
N ASN A 225 -18.29 5.39 3.21
CA ASN A 225 -19.39 5.17 2.27
C ASN A 225 -19.07 5.72 0.88
N SER A 226 -17.86 5.52 0.40
CA SER A 226 -17.49 5.99 -0.92
C SER A 226 -18.06 5.07 -1.99
N GLU A 227 -18.84 5.65 -2.87
CA GLU A 227 -19.10 5.09 -4.16
C GLU A 227 -18.12 5.70 -5.18
N ALA A 228 -17.64 4.90 -6.14
CA ALA A 228 -16.76 5.35 -7.23
C ALA A 228 -17.48 6.31 -8.21
N LYS A 229 -18.21 7.28 -7.71
CA LYS A 229 -19.03 8.21 -8.50
C LYS A 229 -18.76 9.67 -8.18
N ASN A 230 -18.14 9.94 -7.04
CA ASN A 230 -18.04 11.30 -6.49
C ASN A 230 -16.69 11.93 -6.84
N TRP A 231 -16.38 12.10 -8.10
CA TRP A 231 -15.19 12.81 -8.53
C TRP A 231 -15.18 14.24 -8.01
N ARG A 232 -14.13 14.58 -7.28
CA ARG A 232 -13.95 15.90 -6.70
C ARG A 232 -12.49 16.25 -6.49
N TRP A 233 -12.20 17.53 -6.47
CA TRP A 233 -10.92 18.06 -6.02
C TRP A 233 -10.92 18.22 -4.50
N GLN A 234 -9.81 17.84 -3.90
CA GLN A 234 -9.56 18.06 -2.48
C GLN A 234 -8.17 18.69 -2.33
N PRO A 235 -8.10 20.00 -1.96
CA PRO A 235 -6.83 20.65 -1.71
C PRO A 235 -6.12 19.96 -0.53
N THR A 236 -4.81 19.85 -0.65
CA THR A 236 -3.96 19.25 0.36
C THR A 236 -2.65 20.03 0.46
N ALA A 237 -2.09 20.11 1.68
CA ALA A 237 -0.79 20.68 1.93
C ALA A 237 -0.13 19.94 3.09
N TRP A 238 1.16 19.79 3.04
CA TRP A 238 1.94 19.19 4.11
C TRP A 238 3.34 19.78 4.17
N ALA A 239 3.98 19.65 5.32
CA ALA A 239 5.37 19.98 5.53
C ALA A 239 6.02 18.90 6.39
N GLY A 240 7.31 18.73 6.24
CA GLY A 240 8.02 17.72 7.00
C GLY A 240 9.54 17.90 6.98
N MET A 241 10.18 17.03 7.72
CA MET A 241 11.63 16.93 7.81
C MET A 241 12.05 15.47 7.65
N LYS A 242 13.09 15.26 6.87
CA LYS A 242 13.77 13.96 6.78
C LYS A 242 15.16 14.11 7.37
N VAL A 243 15.51 13.22 8.30
CA VAL A 243 16.86 13.09 8.84
C VAL A 243 17.42 11.75 8.44
N THR A 244 18.66 11.73 7.94
CA THR A 244 19.37 10.51 7.54
C THR A 244 20.61 10.39 8.43
N PHE A 245 20.81 9.23 9.04
CA PHE A 245 21.96 8.93 9.90
C PHE A 245 22.93 8.00 9.22
#